data_311e87e3cbc34bbdb994b503ddb76b7f
#
_entry.id   311e87e3cbc34bbdb994b503ddb76b7f
#
_cell.length_a   1.000
_cell.length_b   1.000
_cell.length_c   1.000
_cell.angle_alpha   90.00
_cell.angle_beta   90.00
_cell.angle_gamma   90.00
#
_symmetry.space_group_name_H-M   'P 1'
#
loop_
_entity.id
_entity.type
_entity.pdbx_description
1 polymer ?
#
loop_
_entity_poly.entity_id
_entity_poly.type
_entity_poly.pdbx_seq_one_letter_code
_entity_poly.pdbx_strand_id
1 'polypeptide(L)'
;AHRDHAQGLSLFHENFPQIPIYSSKVTKEFLKLQDFLPLCHVLPWRSPVEVAPNLTIELFPSGHLPGASSILLTYLTSSRPYKVFYTGDFSLSKFQLVEGLSLEELRGITPDVLILEATYGTARHPHRRQQEKKLIQQIDDILASEGNILFPVPTLGIGQEILKLLRSHHQFTGRDLDIWVDGKLIFACDLYLKLLREFPSSVQNFANHQSLFWDEQICPRMRHFAEKKNFPLKEKPCIILTDQIEDFTPYFQSHPGNWTVLIPENLTLFFNAKYHHFLALTQPQNVPLETYLLAEHSDGQNTTQLIHNLRPQHLIFVHGKTEYLTDLASLEELQNRYQLHIPTIGTTIELPIGERFIRPQNLPQAYYEGEIKEEENEVIINVSREIQKDIRWHNLADTGIIEARWQGNELVLRGLSQRELFRYKNEGQSNVFDLDCSGNCLYHKNQQCYNPDSPLYGLKVPFEGYCPAFE
;
A
#
# COMPACT_ATOMS: atom_id res chain seq x y z
N ALA A 1 -8.02 -7.67 -8.85
CA ALA A 1 -9.24 -7.30 -9.63
C ALA A 1 -9.37 -5.78 -9.86
N HIS A 2 -8.34 -4.99 -9.59
CA HIS A 2 -8.33 -3.57 -9.94
C HIS A 2 -8.25 -3.38 -11.47
N ARG A 3 -8.70 -2.21 -11.96
CA ARG A 3 -8.81 -1.94 -13.41
C ARG A 3 -7.47 -1.99 -14.13
N ASP A 4 -6.42 -1.48 -13.53
CA ASP A 4 -5.04 -1.47 -14.05
C ASP A 4 -4.47 -2.88 -14.28
N HIS A 5 -4.99 -3.91 -13.57
CA HIS A 5 -4.61 -5.30 -13.77
C HIS A 5 -5.58 -6.10 -14.64
N ALA A 6 -6.82 -5.66 -14.81
CA ALA A 6 -7.86 -6.46 -15.43
C ALA A 6 -8.53 -5.83 -16.66
N GLN A 7 -8.37 -4.53 -16.89
CA GLN A 7 -9.07 -3.82 -17.97
C GLN A 7 -8.74 -4.36 -19.37
N GLY A 8 -7.53 -4.88 -19.56
CA GLY A 8 -7.10 -5.48 -20.83
C GLY A 8 -7.66 -6.88 -21.11
N LEU A 9 -8.28 -7.54 -20.14
CA LEU A 9 -8.73 -8.93 -20.27
C LEU A 9 -9.80 -9.13 -21.33
N SER A 10 -10.73 -8.19 -21.51
CA SER A 10 -11.77 -8.27 -22.56
C SER A 10 -11.14 -8.29 -23.93
N LEU A 11 -10.26 -7.32 -24.21
CA LEU A 11 -9.53 -7.24 -25.48
C LEU A 11 -8.63 -8.47 -25.71
N PHE A 12 -7.97 -8.95 -24.65
CA PHE A 12 -7.15 -10.15 -24.73
C PHE A 12 -7.99 -11.38 -25.08
N HIS A 13 -9.14 -11.57 -24.42
CA HIS A 13 -10.00 -12.72 -24.66
C HIS A 13 -10.66 -12.70 -26.05
N GLU A 14 -11.03 -11.52 -26.55
CA GLU A 14 -11.53 -11.35 -27.91
C GLU A 14 -10.53 -11.80 -28.98
N ASN A 15 -9.24 -11.49 -28.77
CA ASN A 15 -8.18 -11.84 -29.73
C ASN A 15 -7.62 -13.26 -29.52
N PHE A 16 -7.68 -13.79 -28.30
CA PHE A 16 -7.09 -15.08 -27.93
C PHE A 16 -8.07 -15.93 -27.10
N PRO A 17 -9.27 -16.27 -27.62
CA PRO A 17 -10.30 -16.97 -26.85
C PRO A 17 -9.91 -18.38 -26.40
N GLN A 18 -8.89 -18.98 -27.07
CA GLN A 18 -8.37 -20.31 -26.75
C GLN A 18 -7.44 -20.32 -25.53
N ILE A 19 -6.94 -19.17 -25.08
CA ILE A 19 -6.02 -19.12 -23.94
C ILE A 19 -6.84 -19.15 -22.64
N PRO A 20 -6.63 -20.15 -21.78
CA PRO A 20 -7.36 -20.25 -20.52
C PRO A 20 -6.98 -19.13 -19.56
N ILE A 21 -7.97 -18.59 -18.85
CA ILE A 21 -7.79 -17.59 -17.81
C ILE A 21 -7.97 -18.26 -16.45
N TYR A 22 -7.01 -18.07 -15.56
CA TYR A 22 -7.03 -18.60 -14.19
C TYR A 22 -7.13 -17.47 -13.17
N SER A 23 -7.86 -17.68 -12.09
CA SER A 23 -7.99 -16.71 -11.01
C SER A 23 -8.40 -17.34 -9.69
N SER A 24 -8.31 -16.59 -8.58
CA SER A 24 -9.01 -16.96 -7.37
C SER A 24 -10.52 -16.85 -7.54
N LYS A 25 -11.29 -17.55 -6.69
CA LYS A 25 -12.77 -17.49 -6.69
C LYS A 25 -13.27 -16.05 -6.50
N VAL A 26 -12.68 -15.31 -5.58
CA VAL A 26 -13.08 -13.93 -5.27
C VAL A 26 -12.78 -13.00 -6.44
N THR A 27 -11.58 -13.07 -7.02
CA THR A 27 -11.22 -12.27 -8.21
C THR A 27 -12.17 -12.52 -9.37
N LYS A 28 -12.54 -13.79 -9.64
CA LYS A 28 -13.52 -14.12 -10.67
C LYS A 28 -14.86 -13.41 -10.47
N GLU A 29 -15.33 -13.36 -9.23
CA GLU A 29 -16.59 -12.68 -8.92
C GLU A 29 -16.46 -11.14 -9.05
N PHE A 30 -15.31 -10.57 -8.63
CA PHE A 30 -15.06 -9.13 -8.74
C PHE A 30 -14.92 -8.64 -10.17
N LEU A 31 -14.44 -9.47 -11.09
CA LEU A 31 -14.36 -9.13 -12.52
C LEU A 31 -15.75 -8.83 -13.12
N LYS A 32 -16.84 -9.37 -12.55
CA LYS A 32 -18.22 -9.06 -12.96
C LYS A 32 -18.59 -7.58 -12.78
N LEU A 33 -17.95 -6.89 -11.80
CA LEU A 33 -18.16 -5.46 -11.59
C LEU A 33 -17.51 -4.59 -12.69
N GLN A 34 -16.67 -5.19 -13.52
CA GLN A 34 -16.01 -4.55 -14.65
C GLN A 34 -16.62 -4.95 -15.99
N ASP A 35 -17.83 -5.50 -15.96
CA ASP A 35 -18.56 -5.99 -17.13
C ASP A 35 -17.79 -7.09 -17.91
N PHE A 36 -16.87 -7.78 -17.24
CA PHE A 36 -16.09 -8.86 -17.79
C PHE A 36 -16.54 -10.20 -17.22
N LEU A 37 -17.07 -11.07 -18.07
CA LEU A 37 -17.56 -12.41 -17.73
C LEU A 37 -16.77 -13.49 -18.48
N PRO A 38 -15.48 -13.60 -18.31
CA PRO A 38 -14.72 -14.64 -18.98
C PRO A 38 -14.99 -15.99 -18.38
N LEU A 39 -14.73 -17.03 -19.16
CA LEU A 39 -14.62 -18.38 -18.64
C LEU A 39 -13.31 -18.49 -17.82
N CYS A 40 -13.35 -18.04 -16.57
CA CYS A 40 -12.21 -18.18 -15.65
C CYS A 40 -12.22 -19.53 -14.95
N HIS A 41 -11.10 -20.23 -14.99
CA HIS A 41 -10.84 -21.40 -14.17
C HIS A 41 -10.43 -20.96 -12.77
N VAL A 42 -11.16 -21.43 -11.77
CA VAL A 42 -10.85 -21.09 -10.37
C VAL A 42 -9.77 -22.02 -9.84
N LEU A 43 -8.71 -21.44 -9.33
CA LEU A 43 -7.64 -22.16 -8.64
C LEU A 43 -7.81 -22.08 -7.12
N PRO A 44 -7.51 -23.18 -6.40
CA PRO A 44 -7.48 -23.18 -4.94
C PRO A 44 -6.30 -22.37 -4.40
N TRP A 45 -6.41 -21.96 -3.14
CA TRP A 45 -5.30 -21.36 -2.40
C TRP A 45 -4.31 -22.43 -1.93
N ARG A 46 -3.01 -22.11 -1.95
CA ARG A 46 -1.93 -22.91 -1.35
C ARG A 46 -1.90 -24.36 -1.84
N SER A 47 -2.27 -24.56 -3.07
CA SER A 47 -2.35 -25.89 -3.67
C SER A 47 -1.92 -25.82 -5.13
N PRO A 48 -0.81 -26.46 -5.51
CA PRO A 48 -0.35 -26.43 -6.90
C PRO A 48 -1.32 -27.19 -7.81
N VAL A 49 -1.67 -26.58 -8.93
CA VAL A 49 -2.52 -27.17 -9.97
C VAL A 49 -1.74 -27.23 -11.27
N GLU A 50 -1.66 -28.42 -11.90
CA GLU A 50 -1.05 -28.56 -13.21
C GLU A 50 -1.99 -27.96 -14.27
N VAL A 51 -1.46 -26.96 -15.01
CA VAL A 51 -2.21 -26.21 -16.04
C VAL A 51 -1.75 -26.53 -17.44
N ALA A 52 -0.56 -27.08 -17.56
CA ALA A 52 0.04 -27.62 -18.78
C ALA A 52 1.06 -28.71 -18.41
N PRO A 53 1.50 -29.57 -19.33
CA PRO A 53 2.48 -30.59 -19.03
C PRO A 53 3.73 -30.02 -18.35
N ASN A 54 4.04 -30.50 -17.15
CA ASN A 54 5.16 -30.09 -16.28
C ASN A 54 5.05 -28.64 -15.77
N LEU A 55 3.95 -27.93 -15.93
CA LEU A 55 3.73 -26.56 -15.45
C LEU A 55 2.63 -26.52 -14.43
N THR A 56 2.95 -26.13 -13.20
CA THR A 56 1.99 -25.93 -12.13
C THR A 56 1.88 -24.44 -11.75
N ILE A 57 0.67 -24.06 -11.32
CA ILE A 57 0.36 -22.75 -10.72
C ILE A 57 -0.11 -22.97 -9.29
N GLU A 58 0.43 -22.19 -8.38
CA GLU A 58 -0.03 -22.13 -6.99
C GLU A 58 -0.30 -20.67 -6.60
N LEU A 59 -1.46 -20.42 -5.95
CA LEU A 59 -1.89 -19.10 -5.52
C LEU A 59 -1.69 -18.91 -4.01
N PHE A 60 -1.15 -17.74 -3.64
CA PHE A 60 -1.07 -17.26 -2.26
C PHE A 60 -1.84 -15.95 -2.13
N PRO A 61 -2.59 -15.69 -1.04
CA PRO A 61 -3.19 -14.39 -0.79
C PRO A 61 -2.12 -13.31 -0.75
N SER A 62 -2.24 -12.29 -1.60
CA SER A 62 -1.21 -11.25 -1.69
C SER A 62 -1.34 -10.16 -0.62
N GLY A 63 -2.46 -10.11 0.11
CA GLY A 63 -2.69 -9.14 1.18
C GLY A 63 -3.12 -7.74 0.70
N HIS A 64 -3.31 -7.52 -0.60
CA HIS A 64 -3.71 -6.22 -1.15
C HIS A 64 -5.23 -6.00 -1.09
N LEU A 65 -6.01 -6.92 -1.61
CA LEU A 65 -7.47 -6.92 -1.50
C LEU A 65 -8.01 -8.35 -1.48
N PRO A 66 -9.29 -8.58 -1.09
CA PRO A 66 -9.84 -9.93 -1.08
C PRO A 66 -9.72 -10.58 -2.45
N GLY A 67 -9.15 -11.77 -2.49
CA GLY A 67 -8.94 -12.52 -3.72
C GLY A 67 -7.70 -12.16 -4.53
N ALA A 68 -6.99 -11.08 -4.19
CA ALA A 68 -5.71 -10.75 -4.81
C ALA A 68 -4.68 -11.84 -4.52
N SER A 69 -3.91 -12.22 -5.53
CA SER A 69 -3.05 -13.41 -5.49
C SER A 69 -1.60 -13.07 -5.86
N SER A 70 -0.67 -13.55 -5.05
CA SER A 70 0.69 -13.83 -5.49
C SER A 70 0.72 -15.22 -6.13
N ILE A 71 1.54 -15.40 -7.17
CA ILE A 71 1.51 -16.56 -8.05
C ILE A 71 2.87 -17.23 -8.08
N LEU A 72 2.93 -18.50 -7.74
CA LEU A 72 4.10 -19.35 -7.96
C LEU A 72 3.89 -20.22 -9.19
N LEU A 73 4.72 -20.01 -10.20
CA LEU A 73 4.83 -20.89 -11.37
C LEU A 73 5.99 -21.86 -11.15
N THR A 74 5.75 -23.15 -11.31
CA THR A 74 6.80 -24.16 -11.26
C THR A 74 6.79 -24.98 -12.53
N TYR A 75 7.91 -24.95 -13.24
CA TYR A 75 8.14 -25.77 -14.44
C TYR A 75 9.14 -26.87 -14.16
N LEU A 76 8.70 -28.10 -14.33
CA LEU A 76 9.52 -29.30 -14.07
C LEU A 76 10.33 -29.65 -15.31
N THR A 77 11.64 -29.76 -15.17
CA THR A 77 12.53 -30.28 -16.21
C THR A 77 13.18 -31.57 -15.72
N SER A 78 13.93 -32.24 -16.63
CA SER A 78 14.68 -33.44 -16.27
C SER A 78 15.79 -33.19 -15.22
N SER A 79 16.27 -31.97 -15.10
CA SER A 79 17.37 -31.61 -14.20
C SER A 79 16.87 -31.10 -12.83
N ARG A 80 15.92 -30.16 -12.84
CA ARG A 80 15.35 -29.54 -11.61
C ARG A 80 14.09 -28.75 -11.94
N PRO A 81 13.27 -28.40 -10.91
CA PRO A 81 12.21 -27.41 -11.10
C PRO A 81 12.79 -26.01 -11.30
N TYR A 82 12.19 -25.24 -12.21
CA TYR A 82 12.35 -23.80 -12.34
C TYR A 82 11.14 -23.10 -11.75
N LYS A 83 11.39 -22.07 -10.94
CA LYS A 83 10.35 -21.38 -10.19
C LYS A 83 10.34 -19.87 -10.47
N VAL A 84 9.19 -19.35 -10.83
CA VAL A 84 8.94 -17.92 -10.95
C VAL A 84 7.87 -17.52 -9.93
N PHE A 85 8.16 -16.54 -9.08
CA PHE A 85 7.19 -15.98 -8.16
C PHE A 85 6.83 -14.56 -8.59
N TYR A 86 5.54 -14.32 -8.82
CA TYR A 86 4.99 -13.00 -9.11
C TYR A 86 4.15 -12.55 -7.93
N THR A 87 4.48 -11.40 -7.34
CA THR A 87 3.77 -10.92 -6.15
C THR A 87 2.34 -10.46 -6.46
N GLY A 88 2.08 -9.96 -7.69
CA GLY A 88 0.96 -9.04 -7.88
C GLY A 88 1.12 -7.84 -6.95
N ASP A 89 0.09 -7.02 -6.80
CA ASP A 89 0.07 -6.02 -5.73
C ASP A 89 -0.05 -6.73 -4.40
N PHE A 90 0.82 -6.36 -3.44
CA PHE A 90 0.89 -7.08 -2.18
C PHE A 90 1.04 -6.15 -0.97
N SER A 91 0.63 -6.66 0.18
CA SER A 91 0.93 -6.03 1.46
C SER A 91 1.27 -7.10 2.50
N LEU A 92 2.32 -6.87 3.29
CA LEU A 92 2.62 -7.69 4.46
C LEU A 92 1.76 -7.29 5.67
N SER A 93 1.16 -6.11 5.64
CA SER A 93 0.31 -5.60 6.73
C SER A 93 -1.08 -6.23 6.68
N LYS A 94 -1.62 -6.53 7.86
CA LYS A 94 -3.02 -6.92 8.01
C LYS A 94 -3.92 -5.67 7.88
N PHE A 95 -4.99 -5.78 7.10
CA PHE A 95 -6.03 -4.77 6.94
C PHE A 95 -7.30 -5.17 7.70
N GLN A 96 -8.37 -4.37 7.58
CA GLN A 96 -9.63 -4.67 8.24
C GLN A 96 -10.34 -5.90 7.65
N LEU A 97 -10.21 -6.12 6.33
CA LEU A 97 -10.91 -7.17 5.57
C LEU A 97 -9.95 -8.21 4.97
N VAL A 98 -8.65 -7.96 4.98
CA VAL A 98 -7.64 -8.81 4.33
C VAL A 98 -6.48 -9.06 5.30
N GLU A 99 -5.99 -10.28 5.33
CA GLU A 99 -4.74 -10.60 6.01
C GLU A 99 -3.56 -10.34 5.07
N GLY A 100 -2.44 -9.87 5.61
CA GLY A 100 -1.22 -9.63 4.84
C GLY A 100 -0.66 -10.91 4.22
N LEU A 101 0.16 -10.77 3.19
CA LEU A 101 0.93 -11.86 2.60
C LEU A 101 1.85 -12.47 3.67
N SER A 102 1.71 -13.76 3.90
CA SER A 102 2.42 -14.48 4.96
C SER A 102 3.85 -14.83 4.53
N LEU A 103 4.84 -14.18 5.14
CA LEU A 103 6.26 -14.55 4.95
C LEU A 103 6.57 -15.98 5.45
N GLU A 104 5.82 -16.47 6.41
CA GLU A 104 5.98 -17.80 6.95
C GLU A 104 5.57 -18.86 5.92
N GLU A 105 4.44 -18.66 5.23
CA GLU A 105 3.97 -19.54 4.15
C GLU A 105 4.93 -19.57 2.96
N LEU A 106 5.62 -18.46 2.68
CA LEU A 106 6.55 -18.32 1.57
C LEU A 106 7.96 -18.82 1.90
N ARG A 107 8.22 -19.17 3.18
CA ARG A 107 9.56 -19.62 3.60
C ARG A 107 9.97 -20.89 2.87
N GLY A 108 11.15 -20.86 2.23
CA GLY A 108 11.72 -22.00 1.53
C GLY A 108 11.25 -22.19 0.08
N ILE A 109 10.41 -21.31 -0.45
CA ILE A 109 10.03 -21.34 -1.89
C ILE A 109 11.26 -21.14 -2.76
N THR A 110 12.14 -20.20 -2.43
CA THR A 110 13.40 -19.88 -3.15
C THR A 110 13.21 -19.90 -4.68
N PRO A 111 12.46 -18.92 -5.24
CA PRO A 111 12.23 -18.87 -6.68
C PRO A 111 13.51 -18.48 -7.42
N ASP A 112 13.68 -18.95 -8.65
CA ASP A 112 14.76 -18.50 -9.53
C ASP A 112 14.56 -17.04 -9.93
N VAL A 113 13.31 -16.67 -10.17
CA VAL A 113 12.90 -15.32 -10.57
C VAL A 113 11.80 -14.81 -9.67
N LEU A 114 11.98 -13.61 -9.13
CA LEU A 114 10.95 -12.87 -8.41
C LEU A 114 10.55 -11.65 -9.24
N ILE A 115 9.29 -11.59 -9.65
CA ILE A 115 8.67 -10.41 -10.26
C ILE A 115 7.90 -9.70 -9.15
N LEU A 116 8.28 -8.48 -8.82
CA LEU A 116 7.86 -7.79 -7.62
C LEU A 116 7.32 -6.39 -7.94
N GLU A 117 6.12 -6.09 -7.45
CA GLU A 117 5.63 -4.72 -7.44
C GLU A 117 6.43 -3.87 -6.45
N ALA A 118 6.67 -2.62 -6.80
CA ALA A 118 7.42 -1.69 -5.96
C ALA A 118 6.82 -0.27 -6.00
N THR A 119 5.52 -0.19 -5.79
CA THR A 119 4.72 1.03 -5.86
C THR A 119 5.27 2.17 -5.01
N TYR A 120 5.79 1.87 -3.83
CA TYR A 120 6.33 2.88 -2.91
C TYR A 120 7.87 2.95 -2.91
N GLY A 121 8.56 2.13 -3.70
CA GLY A 121 10.02 2.12 -3.77
C GLY A 121 10.65 1.93 -2.40
N THR A 122 11.53 2.88 -2.00
CA THR A 122 12.20 2.89 -0.69
C THR A 122 11.42 3.63 0.41
N ALA A 123 10.26 4.22 0.09
CA ALA A 123 9.46 4.96 1.07
C ALA A 123 9.05 4.06 2.24
N ARG A 124 9.04 4.64 3.45
CA ARG A 124 8.59 3.98 4.68
C ARG A 124 7.28 4.57 5.14
N HIS A 125 6.40 3.71 5.62
CA HIS A 125 5.12 4.12 6.16
C HIS A 125 5.03 3.78 7.66
N PRO A 126 4.29 4.56 8.46
CA PRO A 126 3.90 4.15 9.79
C PRO A 126 3.15 2.82 9.75
N HIS A 127 3.18 2.07 10.84
CA HIS A 127 2.39 0.83 10.95
C HIS A 127 0.91 1.08 10.65
N ARG A 128 0.22 0.10 10.06
CA ARG A 128 -1.19 0.20 9.66
C ARG A 128 -2.10 0.74 10.76
N ARG A 129 -1.93 0.28 12.00
CA ARG A 129 -2.72 0.78 13.15
C ARG A 129 -2.55 2.28 13.39
N GLN A 130 -1.34 2.81 13.20
CA GLN A 130 -1.10 4.26 13.35
C GLN A 130 -1.75 5.04 12.21
N GLN A 131 -1.73 4.51 10.99
CA GLN A 131 -2.42 5.11 9.85
C GLN A 131 -3.93 5.16 10.11
N GLU A 132 -4.53 4.05 10.55
CA GLU A 132 -5.94 3.96 10.92
C GLU A 132 -6.30 4.93 12.04
N LYS A 133 -5.50 4.99 13.11
CA LYS A 133 -5.70 5.92 14.22
C LYS A 133 -5.67 7.38 13.76
N LYS A 134 -4.73 7.74 12.87
CA LYS A 134 -4.63 9.10 12.33
C LYS A 134 -5.84 9.45 11.47
N LEU A 135 -6.29 8.52 10.61
CA LEU A 135 -7.51 8.71 9.81
C LEU A 135 -8.75 8.87 10.69
N ILE A 136 -8.90 8.03 11.71
CA ILE A 136 -10.01 8.12 12.66
C ILE A 136 -10.02 9.47 13.39
N GLN A 137 -8.87 9.95 13.82
CA GLN A 137 -8.77 11.26 14.47
C GLN A 137 -9.17 12.39 13.50
N GLN A 138 -8.68 12.36 12.25
CA GLN A 138 -9.03 13.34 11.23
C GLN A 138 -10.55 13.35 10.96
N ILE A 139 -11.17 12.17 10.85
CA ILE A 139 -12.62 12.04 10.70
C ILE A 139 -13.35 12.63 11.92
N ASP A 140 -12.91 12.30 13.13
CA ASP A 140 -13.54 12.77 14.36
C ASP A 140 -13.45 14.29 14.51
N ASP A 141 -12.30 14.89 14.20
CA ASP A 141 -12.10 16.35 14.23
C ASP A 141 -13.05 17.09 13.27
N ILE A 142 -13.24 16.57 12.05
CA ILE A 142 -14.16 17.13 11.07
C ILE A 142 -15.62 17.01 11.57
N LEU A 143 -16.01 15.84 12.05
CA LEU A 143 -17.37 15.61 12.56
C LEU A 143 -17.66 16.40 13.85
N ALA A 144 -16.66 16.64 14.70
CA ALA A 144 -16.79 17.45 15.91
C ALA A 144 -17.00 18.93 15.60
N SER A 145 -16.47 19.41 14.46
CA SER A 145 -16.73 20.77 13.93
C SER A 145 -18.02 20.86 13.12
N GLU A 146 -18.93 19.88 13.23
CA GLU A 146 -20.18 19.78 12.46
C GLU A 146 -19.97 19.71 10.94
N GLY A 147 -18.80 19.26 10.49
CA GLY A 147 -18.45 19.09 9.07
C GLY A 147 -18.90 17.75 8.51
N ASN A 148 -19.29 17.73 7.24
CA ASN A 148 -19.58 16.52 6.46
C ASN A 148 -18.31 16.04 5.75
N ILE A 149 -18.23 14.75 5.46
CA ILE A 149 -17.07 14.16 4.81
C ILE A 149 -17.48 13.45 3.53
N LEU A 150 -16.76 13.71 2.44
CA LEU A 150 -16.85 12.96 1.19
C LEU A 150 -15.54 12.18 0.95
N PHE A 151 -15.65 10.87 0.78
CA PHE A 151 -14.57 9.99 0.37
C PHE A 151 -14.78 9.52 -1.07
N PRO A 152 -14.12 10.11 -2.05
CA PRO A 152 -14.01 9.50 -3.38
C PRO A 152 -13.03 8.33 -3.30
N VAL A 153 -13.54 7.11 -3.55
CA VAL A 153 -12.77 5.86 -3.41
C VAL A 153 -12.94 4.97 -4.64
N PRO A 154 -11.98 4.07 -4.94
CA PRO A 154 -12.21 3.05 -5.95
C PRO A 154 -13.36 2.11 -5.56
N THR A 155 -13.98 1.48 -6.56
CA THR A 155 -15.09 0.54 -6.37
C THR A 155 -14.74 -0.62 -5.43
N LEU A 156 -13.47 -1.08 -5.44
CA LEU A 156 -12.97 -2.19 -4.61
C LEU A 156 -11.78 -1.74 -3.77
N GLY A 157 -11.68 -2.26 -2.55
CA GLY A 157 -10.52 -2.12 -1.66
C GLY A 157 -10.75 -1.10 -0.56
N ILE A 158 -10.09 0.06 -0.66
CA ILE A 158 -10.02 1.06 0.42
C ILE A 158 -11.37 1.56 0.94
N GLY A 159 -12.39 1.64 0.07
CA GLY A 159 -13.73 2.06 0.49
C GLY A 159 -14.35 1.09 1.50
N GLN A 160 -14.27 -0.21 1.23
CA GLN A 160 -14.77 -1.26 2.12
C GLN A 160 -13.95 -1.34 3.41
N GLU A 161 -12.64 -1.10 3.33
CA GLU A 161 -11.74 -1.01 4.50
C GLU A 161 -12.15 0.13 5.43
N ILE A 162 -12.43 1.32 4.89
CA ILE A 162 -12.91 2.48 5.65
C ILE A 162 -14.28 2.20 6.28
N LEU A 163 -15.22 1.61 5.53
CA LEU A 163 -16.54 1.24 6.07
C LEU A 163 -16.41 0.28 7.25
N LYS A 164 -15.58 -0.77 7.11
CA LYS A 164 -15.34 -1.72 8.19
C LYS A 164 -14.66 -1.07 9.39
N LEU A 165 -13.69 -0.17 9.16
CA LEU A 165 -13.01 0.58 10.20
C LEU A 165 -14.01 1.43 10.98
N LEU A 166 -14.85 2.22 10.31
CA LEU A 166 -15.88 3.05 10.94
C LEU A 166 -16.90 2.21 11.71
N ARG A 167 -17.29 1.04 11.18
CA ARG A 167 -18.23 0.13 11.84
C ARG A 167 -17.70 -0.44 13.14
N SER A 168 -16.41 -0.76 13.20
CA SER A 168 -15.80 -1.50 14.31
C SER A 168 -15.07 -0.63 15.33
N HIS A 169 -14.77 0.64 15.00
CA HIS A 169 -13.98 1.49 15.88
C HIS A 169 -14.84 2.07 17.03
N HIS A 170 -14.35 1.98 18.25
CA HIS A 170 -15.07 2.37 19.47
C HIS A 170 -15.54 3.82 19.47
N GLN A 171 -14.83 4.76 18.83
CA GLN A 171 -15.23 6.18 18.73
C GLN A 171 -16.52 6.39 17.92
N PHE A 172 -16.84 5.47 17.01
CA PHE A 172 -18.04 5.56 16.17
C PHE A 172 -19.15 4.60 16.59
N THR A 173 -18.82 3.52 17.29
CA THR A 173 -19.81 2.55 17.77
C THR A 173 -20.82 3.24 18.68
N GLY A 174 -22.11 3.17 18.32
CA GLY A 174 -23.20 3.81 19.03
C GLY A 174 -23.37 5.31 18.74
N ARG A 175 -22.47 5.95 17.99
CA ARG A 175 -22.59 7.36 17.58
C ARG A 175 -23.72 7.53 16.58
N ASP A 176 -24.61 8.48 16.81
CA ASP A 176 -25.70 8.81 15.88
C ASP A 176 -25.17 9.49 14.62
N LEU A 177 -24.62 8.67 13.73
CA LEU A 177 -23.95 9.06 12.49
C LEU A 177 -24.52 8.27 11.32
N ASP A 178 -24.82 8.95 10.22
CA ASP A 178 -25.21 8.35 8.97
C ASP A 178 -24.02 8.27 7.99
N ILE A 179 -23.76 7.07 7.48
CA ILE A 179 -22.75 6.80 6.45
C ILE A 179 -23.49 6.37 5.19
N TRP A 180 -23.31 7.12 4.12
CA TRP A 180 -23.94 6.90 2.84
C TRP A 180 -22.95 6.34 1.84
N VAL A 181 -23.38 5.34 1.09
CA VAL A 181 -22.56 4.71 0.06
C VAL A 181 -23.25 4.87 -1.28
N ASP A 182 -22.49 5.25 -2.31
CA ASP A 182 -23.01 5.53 -3.64
C ASP A 182 -22.24 4.85 -4.77
N GLY A 183 -22.86 4.77 -5.92
CA GLY A 183 -22.30 4.24 -7.16
C GLY A 183 -22.13 2.71 -7.18
N LYS A 184 -21.16 2.23 -7.95
CA LYS A 184 -20.81 0.80 -8.04
C LYS A 184 -20.24 0.24 -6.73
N LEU A 185 -19.82 1.11 -5.81
CA LEU A 185 -19.34 0.74 -4.47
C LEU A 185 -20.41 -0.05 -3.69
N ILE A 186 -21.71 0.25 -3.91
CA ILE A 186 -22.83 -0.50 -3.31
C ILE A 186 -22.80 -1.97 -3.75
N PHE A 187 -22.73 -2.19 -5.06
CA PHE A 187 -22.67 -3.55 -5.61
C PHE A 187 -21.42 -4.32 -5.18
N ALA A 188 -20.31 -3.59 -5.03
CA ALA A 188 -19.08 -4.17 -4.49
C ALA A 188 -19.29 -4.63 -3.03
N CYS A 189 -19.89 -3.80 -2.17
CA CYS A 189 -20.21 -4.18 -0.79
C CYS A 189 -21.15 -5.41 -0.73
N ASP A 190 -22.17 -5.45 -1.58
CA ASP A 190 -23.07 -6.62 -1.69
C ASP A 190 -22.31 -7.88 -2.10
N LEU A 191 -21.35 -7.74 -2.99
CA LEU A 191 -20.53 -8.86 -3.44
C LEU A 191 -19.57 -9.34 -2.33
N TYR A 192 -19.03 -8.45 -1.52
CA TYR A 192 -18.27 -8.79 -0.32
C TYR A 192 -19.12 -9.63 0.66
N LEU A 193 -20.38 -9.23 0.88
CA LEU A 193 -21.31 -9.99 1.74
C LEU A 193 -21.60 -11.39 1.18
N LYS A 194 -21.78 -11.54 -0.13
CA LYS A 194 -21.99 -12.84 -0.78
C LYS A 194 -20.76 -13.76 -0.67
N LEU A 195 -19.57 -13.17 -0.66
CA LEU A 195 -18.31 -13.89 -0.62
C LEU A 195 -17.72 -14.01 0.80
N LEU A 196 -18.49 -13.71 1.83
CA LEU A 196 -18.02 -13.64 3.22
C LEU A 196 -17.27 -14.90 3.70
N ARG A 197 -17.65 -16.07 3.19
CA ARG A 197 -17.01 -17.35 3.50
C ARG A 197 -15.55 -17.46 3.00
N GLU A 198 -15.16 -16.62 2.05
CA GLU A 198 -13.82 -16.58 1.46
C GLU A 198 -12.91 -15.56 2.20
N PHE A 199 -13.45 -14.84 3.18
CA PHE A 199 -12.72 -13.84 3.94
C PHE A 199 -12.03 -14.45 5.17
N PRO A 200 -11.08 -13.73 5.80
CA PRO A 200 -10.44 -14.18 7.04
C PRO A 200 -11.46 -14.51 8.12
N SER A 201 -11.15 -15.48 8.98
CA SER A 201 -12.03 -15.92 10.07
C SER A 201 -12.40 -14.78 11.03
N SER A 202 -11.51 -13.82 11.23
CA SER A 202 -11.79 -12.61 12.03
C SER A 202 -12.93 -11.76 11.45
N VAL A 203 -12.99 -11.64 10.13
CA VAL A 203 -14.06 -10.92 9.41
C VAL A 203 -15.37 -11.71 9.46
N GLN A 204 -15.30 -13.03 9.25
CA GLN A 204 -16.48 -13.90 9.34
C GLN A 204 -17.08 -13.87 10.76
N ASN A 205 -16.25 -13.97 11.79
CA ASN A 205 -16.68 -13.87 13.19
C ASN A 205 -17.32 -12.52 13.50
N PHE A 206 -16.75 -11.42 13.02
CA PHE A 206 -17.38 -10.12 13.17
C PHE A 206 -18.77 -10.08 12.52
N ALA A 207 -18.88 -10.57 11.28
CA ALA A 207 -20.14 -10.57 10.53
C ALA A 207 -21.23 -11.48 11.12
N ASN A 208 -20.86 -12.47 11.93
CA ASN A 208 -21.82 -13.30 12.67
C ASN A 208 -22.50 -12.54 13.82
N HIS A 209 -21.88 -11.46 14.32
CA HIS A 209 -22.39 -10.70 15.47
C HIS A 209 -22.93 -9.33 15.07
N GLN A 210 -22.43 -8.75 13.99
CA GLN A 210 -22.79 -7.42 13.54
C GLN A 210 -22.69 -7.32 12.02
N SER A 211 -23.65 -6.64 11.38
CA SER A 211 -23.62 -6.39 9.93
C SER A 211 -22.31 -5.71 9.51
N LEU A 212 -21.68 -6.25 8.48
CA LEU A 212 -20.40 -5.71 7.99
C LEU A 212 -20.58 -4.32 7.36
N PHE A 213 -21.68 -4.15 6.61
CA PHE A 213 -22.01 -2.88 5.93
C PHE A 213 -23.43 -2.43 6.30
N TRP A 214 -24.44 -2.89 5.59
CA TRP A 214 -25.81 -2.37 5.66
C TRP A 214 -26.45 -2.61 7.02
N ASP A 215 -26.80 -1.52 7.72
CA ASP A 215 -27.54 -1.58 8.96
C ASP A 215 -28.17 -0.21 9.26
N GLU A 216 -29.46 -0.21 9.50
CA GLU A 216 -30.24 0.98 9.82
C GLU A 216 -30.49 1.15 11.31
N GLN A 217 -30.29 0.12 12.11
CA GLN A 217 -30.60 0.12 13.53
C GLN A 217 -29.36 0.37 14.38
N ILE A 218 -28.21 -0.18 13.97
CA ILE A 218 -26.95 -0.07 14.70
C ILE A 218 -26.15 1.13 14.19
N CYS A 219 -25.85 2.06 15.07
CA CYS A 219 -25.02 3.21 14.77
C CYS A 219 -23.51 2.87 14.80
N PRO A 220 -22.74 3.42 13.82
CA PRO A 220 -23.16 4.30 12.72
C PRO A 220 -24.01 3.56 11.69
N ARG A 221 -25.09 4.18 11.20
CA ARG A 221 -25.96 3.58 10.19
C ARG A 221 -25.31 3.65 8.83
N MET A 222 -25.30 2.53 8.10
CA MET A 222 -24.77 2.47 6.74
C MET A 222 -25.88 2.17 5.73
N ARG A 223 -26.05 3.05 4.75
CA ARG A 223 -27.18 3.07 3.83
C ARG A 223 -26.78 3.40 2.40
N HIS A 224 -27.64 3.07 1.45
CA HIS A 224 -27.48 3.48 0.06
C HIS A 224 -27.84 4.96 -0.11
N PHE A 225 -27.01 5.72 -0.80
CA PHE A 225 -27.22 7.14 -1.04
C PHE A 225 -28.50 7.40 -1.86
N ALA A 226 -28.79 6.54 -2.83
CA ALA A 226 -30.00 6.64 -3.65
C ALA A 226 -31.32 6.60 -2.83
N GLU A 227 -31.29 5.99 -1.65
CA GLU A 227 -32.44 5.89 -0.74
C GLU A 227 -32.58 7.11 0.18
N LYS A 228 -31.65 8.05 0.13
CA LYS A 228 -31.62 9.24 1.00
C LYS A 228 -32.94 10.03 1.00
N LYS A 229 -33.63 10.07 -0.14
CA LYS A 229 -34.92 10.76 -0.28
C LYS A 229 -36.01 10.17 0.65
N ASN A 230 -35.86 8.95 1.10
CA ASN A 230 -36.81 8.24 1.98
C ASN A 230 -36.52 8.48 3.46
N PHE A 231 -35.41 9.13 3.80
CA PHE A 231 -35.02 9.40 5.17
C PHE A 231 -35.08 10.90 5.44
N PRO A 232 -35.63 11.34 6.59
CA PRO A 232 -35.62 12.73 6.97
C PRO A 232 -34.17 13.25 7.06
N LEU A 233 -33.89 14.36 6.41
CA LEU A 233 -32.61 15.05 6.54
C LEU A 233 -32.40 15.39 8.02
N LYS A 234 -31.46 14.76 8.66
CA LYS A 234 -30.99 15.17 9.96
C LYS A 234 -30.00 16.31 9.76
N GLU A 235 -30.08 17.35 10.55
CA GLU A 235 -29.13 18.46 10.57
C GLU A 235 -27.77 18.05 11.19
N LYS A 236 -27.44 16.75 11.19
CA LYS A 236 -26.24 16.18 11.78
C LYS A 236 -25.23 15.84 10.71
N PRO A 237 -23.93 15.96 11.02
CA PRO A 237 -22.87 15.57 10.08
C PRO A 237 -23.04 14.16 9.52
N CYS A 238 -22.63 13.97 8.28
CA CYS A 238 -22.66 12.67 7.62
C CYS A 238 -21.33 12.37 6.91
N ILE A 239 -21.14 11.10 6.60
CA ILE A 239 -20.03 10.63 5.77
C ILE A 239 -20.61 10.04 4.48
N ILE A 240 -20.04 10.37 3.33
CA ILE A 240 -20.39 9.78 2.04
C ILE A 240 -19.17 9.11 1.44
N LEU A 241 -19.29 7.86 1.02
CA LEU A 241 -18.29 7.17 0.21
C LEU A 241 -18.85 6.92 -1.19
N THR A 242 -18.06 7.25 -2.23
CA THR A 242 -18.52 7.11 -3.62
C THR A 242 -17.37 6.77 -4.57
N ASP A 243 -17.66 5.99 -5.61
CA ASP A 243 -16.77 5.81 -6.76
C ASP A 243 -17.15 6.69 -7.97
N GLN A 244 -18.16 7.55 -7.80
CA GLN A 244 -18.52 8.60 -8.77
C GLN A 244 -17.64 9.82 -8.58
N ILE A 245 -16.78 10.09 -9.57
CA ILE A 245 -15.76 11.14 -9.47
C ILE A 245 -15.88 12.23 -10.54
N GLU A 246 -16.98 12.27 -11.28
CA GLU A 246 -17.21 13.23 -12.33
C GLU A 246 -17.77 14.56 -11.81
N ASP A 247 -18.64 14.51 -10.79
CA ASP A 247 -19.28 15.68 -10.20
C ASP A 247 -19.63 15.46 -8.72
N PHE A 248 -19.15 16.33 -7.84
CA PHE A 248 -19.44 16.27 -6.40
C PHE A 248 -20.58 17.20 -5.96
N THR A 249 -21.09 18.02 -6.84
CA THR A 249 -22.20 18.97 -6.56
C THR A 249 -23.41 18.29 -5.92
N PRO A 250 -23.90 17.14 -6.39
CA PRO A 250 -25.05 16.46 -5.79
C PRO A 250 -24.83 16.07 -4.32
N TYR A 251 -23.58 15.73 -3.95
CA TYR A 251 -23.25 15.40 -2.57
C TYR A 251 -23.25 16.63 -1.69
N PHE A 252 -22.57 17.71 -2.10
CA PHE A 252 -22.50 18.96 -1.34
C PHE A 252 -23.87 19.61 -1.13
N GLN A 253 -24.76 19.47 -2.11
CA GLN A 253 -26.15 19.94 -2.00
C GLN A 253 -27.06 18.98 -1.20
N SER A 254 -26.60 17.77 -0.94
CA SER A 254 -27.42 16.73 -0.32
C SER A 254 -27.60 16.89 1.18
N HIS A 255 -26.74 17.67 1.84
CA HIS A 255 -26.75 17.86 3.29
C HIS A 255 -26.26 19.28 3.65
N PRO A 256 -26.90 19.97 4.60
CA PRO A 256 -26.44 21.29 5.04
C PRO A 256 -25.13 21.18 5.82
N GLY A 257 -24.37 22.26 5.86
CA GLY A 257 -23.13 22.37 6.60
C GLY A 257 -21.88 22.36 5.73
N ASN A 258 -20.73 22.47 6.37
CA ASN A 258 -19.43 22.47 5.71
C ASN A 258 -19.04 21.06 5.24
N TRP A 259 -18.35 20.97 4.12
CA TRP A 259 -17.84 19.72 3.58
C TRP A 259 -16.32 19.69 3.60
N THR A 260 -15.76 18.51 3.77
CA THR A 260 -14.34 18.22 3.52
C THR A 260 -14.26 16.98 2.64
N VAL A 261 -13.43 17.03 1.61
CA VAL A 261 -13.13 15.87 0.75
C VAL A 261 -11.82 15.24 1.20
N LEU A 262 -11.87 13.96 1.54
CA LEU A 262 -10.69 13.20 1.98
C LEU A 262 -10.25 12.22 0.90
N ILE A 263 -9.02 12.37 0.39
CA ILE A 263 -8.44 11.50 -0.64
C ILE A 263 -7.19 10.77 -0.13
N PRO A 264 -6.89 9.58 -0.66
CA PRO A 264 -5.65 8.89 -0.30
C PRO A 264 -4.41 9.69 -0.69
N GLU A 265 -3.43 9.77 0.20
CA GLU A 265 -2.17 10.51 0.00
C GLU A 265 -1.39 10.04 -1.25
N ASN A 266 -1.47 8.76 -1.60
CA ASN A 266 -0.83 8.22 -2.81
C ASN A 266 -1.33 8.87 -4.09
N LEU A 267 -2.57 9.41 -4.14
CA LEU A 267 -3.08 10.13 -5.30
C LEU A 267 -2.31 11.43 -5.58
N THR A 268 -1.81 12.10 -4.53
CA THR A 268 -0.99 13.31 -4.70
C THR A 268 0.41 12.98 -5.20
N LEU A 269 0.96 11.86 -4.76
CA LEU A 269 2.34 11.44 -5.08
C LEU A 269 2.45 10.76 -6.44
N PHE A 270 1.46 9.92 -6.81
CA PHE A 270 1.54 9.05 -7.98
C PHE A 270 0.62 9.44 -9.13
N PHE A 271 -0.45 10.20 -8.86
CA PHE A 271 -1.50 10.52 -9.83
C PHE A 271 -1.87 12.00 -9.80
N ASN A 272 -0.88 12.89 -10.03
CA ASN A 272 -1.10 14.35 -10.05
C ASN A 272 -2.33 14.76 -10.88
N ALA A 273 -2.60 14.10 -12.01
CA ALA A 273 -3.78 14.39 -12.83
C ALA A 273 -5.10 14.14 -12.09
N LYS A 274 -5.19 13.07 -11.28
CA LYS A 274 -6.37 12.80 -10.44
C LYS A 274 -6.50 13.81 -9.30
N TYR A 275 -5.39 14.18 -8.68
CA TYR A 275 -5.39 15.21 -7.65
C TYR A 275 -5.91 16.55 -8.20
N HIS A 276 -5.41 17.00 -9.33
CA HIS A 276 -5.89 18.22 -9.99
C HIS A 276 -7.36 18.12 -10.40
N HIS A 277 -7.82 16.95 -10.82
CA HIS A 277 -9.23 16.71 -11.09
C HIS A 277 -10.09 16.92 -9.84
N PHE A 278 -9.74 16.29 -8.71
CA PHE A 278 -10.45 16.48 -7.44
C PHE A 278 -10.41 17.93 -6.96
N LEU A 279 -9.27 18.60 -7.12
CA LEU A 279 -9.13 20.01 -6.78
C LEU A 279 -10.09 20.87 -7.63
N ALA A 280 -10.20 20.60 -8.93
CA ALA A 280 -11.13 21.30 -9.82
C ALA A 280 -12.61 21.09 -9.44
N LEU A 281 -12.97 19.93 -8.89
CA LEU A 281 -14.33 19.63 -8.41
C LEU A 281 -14.67 20.32 -7.09
N THR A 282 -13.68 20.59 -6.24
CA THR A 282 -13.89 21.18 -4.91
C THR A 282 -13.76 22.69 -4.89
N GLN A 283 -12.90 23.28 -5.74
CA GLN A 283 -12.64 24.72 -5.79
C GLN A 283 -13.89 25.61 -6.03
N PRO A 284 -14.83 25.28 -6.97
CA PRO A 284 -15.98 26.16 -7.23
C PRO A 284 -16.86 26.41 -6.02
N GLN A 285 -16.86 25.47 -5.04
CA GLN A 285 -17.66 25.53 -3.83
C GLN A 285 -16.82 25.82 -2.58
N ASN A 286 -15.53 26.11 -2.77
CA ASN A 286 -14.56 26.35 -1.68
C ASN A 286 -14.53 25.23 -0.63
N VAL A 287 -14.65 23.98 -1.09
CA VAL A 287 -14.60 22.79 -0.23
C VAL A 287 -13.14 22.36 -0.01
N PRO A 288 -12.67 22.23 1.23
CA PRO A 288 -11.34 21.73 1.54
C PRO A 288 -11.09 20.34 0.96
N LEU A 289 -9.92 20.16 0.34
CA LEU A 289 -9.40 18.87 -0.11
C LEU A 289 -8.22 18.48 0.77
N GLU A 290 -8.39 17.45 1.57
CA GLU A 290 -7.36 16.95 2.49
C GLU A 290 -6.94 15.52 2.12
N THR A 291 -5.78 15.12 2.59
CA THR A 291 -5.24 13.78 2.31
C THR A 291 -5.17 12.93 3.56
N TYR A 292 -5.30 11.61 3.38
CA TYR A 292 -5.07 10.63 4.42
C TYR A 292 -4.14 9.53 3.92
N LEU A 293 -3.37 8.94 4.83
CA LEU A 293 -2.55 7.77 4.55
C LEU A 293 -3.29 6.52 5.03
N LEU A 294 -3.58 5.62 4.10
CA LEU A 294 -4.06 4.26 4.36
C LEU A 294 -3.48 3.36 3.27
N ALA A 295 -2.21 3.00 3.44
CA ALA A 295 -1.43 2.33 2.41
C ALA A 295 -2.00 0.94 2.07
N GLU A 296 -2.18 0.67 0.78
CA GLU A 296 -2.70 -0.60 0.26
C GLU A 296 -1.59 -1.53 -0.26
N HIS A 297 -0.36 -1.03 -0.41
CA HIS A 297 0.82 -1.77 -0.84
C HIS A 297 1.87 -1.79 0.27
N SER A 298 2.82 -2.71 0.16
CA SER A 298 3.97 -2.77 1.04
C SER A 298 4.91 -1.59 0.84
N ASP A 299 5.46 -1.09 1.93
CA ASP A 299 6.50 -0.07 1.91
C ASP A 299 7.88 -0.67 1.59
N GLY A 300 8.90 0.17 1.43
CA GLY A 300 10.24 -0.26 1.04
C GLY A 300 10.87 -1.27 2.02
N GLN A 301 10.61 -1.13 3.30
CA GLN A 301 11.12 -2.06 4.33
C GLN A 301 10.47 -3.44 4.20
N ASN A 302 9.15 -3.49 4.08
CA ASN A 302 8.40 -4.73 3.90
C ASN A 302 8.75 -5.40 2.56
N THR A 303 8.93 -4.61 1.51
CA THR A 303 9.38 -5.08 0.19
C THR A 303 10.75 -5.74 0.27
N THR A 304 11.72 -5.10 0.90
CA THR A 304 13.07 -5.66 1.12
C THR A 304 13.00 -6.93 1.99
N GLN A 305 12.15 -6.96 3.01
CA GLN A 305 11.95 -8.13 3.85
C GLN A 305 11.42 -9.34 3.04
N LEU A 306 10.47 -9.14 2.13
CA LEU A 306 9.98 -10.18 1.24
C LEU A 306 11.08 -10.70 0.32
N ILE A 307 11.88 -9.81 -0.28
CA ILE A 307 13.01 -10.19 -1.14
C ILE A 307 13.99 -11.10 -0.38
N HIS A 308 14.38 -10.71 0.83
CA HIS A 308 15.30 -11.50 1.65
C HIS A 308 14.70 -12.80 2.17
N ASN A 309 13.38 -12.89 2.32
CA ASN A 309 12.70 -14.14 2.65
C ASN A 309 12.75 -15.14 1.48
N LEU A 310 12.46 -14.66 0.26
CA LEU A 310 12.39 -15.50 -0.95
C LEU A 310 13.75 -15.83 -1.56
N ARG A 311 14.74 -14.92 -1.46
CA ARG A 311 16.12 -15.10 -1.95
C ARG A 311 16.19 -15.54 -3.41
N PRO A 312 15.61 -14.79 -4.38
CA PRO A 312 15.66 -15.14 -5.79
C PRO A 312 17.06 -15.00 -6.38
N GLN A 313 17.31 -15.57 -7.55
CA GLN A 313 18.50 -15.26 -8.34
C GLN A 313 18.29 -13.96 -9.12
N HIS A 314 17.14 -13.82 -9.78
CA HIS A 314 16.74 -12.62 -10.53
C HIS A 314 15.59 -11.92 -9.84
N LEU A 315 15.69 -10.60 -9.71
CA LEU A 315 14.68 -9.73 -9.14
C LEU A 315 14.24 -8.69 -10.18
N ILE A 316 12.98 -8.75 -10.57
CA ILE A 316 12.40 -7.87 -11.59
C ILE A 316 11.42 -6.94 -10.89
N PHE A 317 11.71 -5.64 -10.90
CA PHE A 317 10.83 -4.62 -10.35
C PHE A 317 9.82 -4.15 -11.39
N VAL A 318 8.55 -4.14 -11.01
CA VAL A 318 7.43 -3.70 -11.84
C VAL A 318 6.47 -2.85 -11.02
N HIS A 319 5.45 -2.26 -11.65
CA HIS A 319 4.33 -1.58 -10.98
C HIS A 319 4.80 -0.49 -10.01
N GLY A 320 5.34 0.60 -10.56
CA GLY A 320 5.78 1.77 -9.81
C GLY A 320 6.34 2.83 -10.76
N LYS A 321 6.54 4.04 -10.26
CA LYS A 321 7.26 5.05 -11.03
C LYS A 321 8.72 4.63 -11.23
N THR A 322 9.27 4.92 -12.39
CA THR A 322 10.66 4.54 -12.73
C THR A 322 11.66 5.00 -11.67
N GLU A 323 11.46 6.19 -11.09
CA GLU A 323 12.31 6.74 -10.04
C GLU A 323 12.30 5.84 -8.78
N TYR A 324 11.11 5.40 -8.35
CA TYR A 324 10.97 4.54 -7.17
C TYR A 324 11.55 3.14 -7.39
N LEU A 325 11.37 2.60 -8.61
CA LEU A 325 11.98 1.31 -8.98
C LEU A 325 13.50 1.41 -9.00
N THR A 326 14.02 2.54 -9.52
CA THR A 326 15.47 2.80 -9.58
C THR A 326 16.05 3.00 -8.17
N ASP A 327 15.36 3.74 -7.31
CA ASP A 327 15.80 3.94 -5.93
C ASP A 327 15.88 2.61 -5.17
N LEU A 328 14.87 1.75 -5.31
CA LEU A 328 14.88 0.43 -4.69
C LEU A 328 16.01 -0.45 -5.24
N ALA A 329 16.22 -0.43 -6.56
CA ALA A 329 17.29 -1.17 -7.20
C ALA A 329 18.69 -0.61 -6.93
N SER A 330 18.79 0.62 -6.42
CA SER A 330 20.06 1.23 -6.01
C SER A 330 20.53 0.80 -4.62
N LEU A 331 19.70 0.08 -3.85
CA LEU A 331 20.08 -0.40 -2.54
C LEU A 331 21.25 -1.39 -2.63
N GLU A 332 22.37 -1.06 -1.98
CA GLU A 332 23.61 -1.85 -1.99
C GLU A 332 23.36 -3.29 -1.53
N GLU A 333 22.52 -3.48 -0.53
CA GLU A 333 22.17 -4.81 -0.01
C GLU A 333 21.46 -5.70 -1.06
N LEU A 334 20.73 -5.11 -2.00
CA LEU A 334 20.08 -5.84 -3.09
C LEU A 334 21.05 -6.06 -4.25
N GLN A 335 21.84 -5.05 -4.63
CA GLN A 335 22.84 -5.14 -5.70
C GLN A 335 23.90 -6.20 -5.43
N ASN A 336 24.31 -6.34 -4.19
CA ASN A 336 25.35 -7.30 -3.80
C ASN A 336 24.85 -8.76 -3.76
N ARG A 337 23.54 -9.00 -3.80
CA ARG A 337 22.96 -10.33 -3.57
C ARG A 337 22.15 -10.86 -4.74
N TYR A 338 21.58 -10.00 -5.57
CA TYR A 338 20.58 -10.34 -6.58
C TYR A 338 20.93 -9.74 -7.93
N GLN A 339 20.47 -10.36 -9.00
CA GLN A 339 20.50 -9.78 -10.35
C GLN A 339 19.23 -8.94 -10.52
N LEU A 340 19.38 -7.60 -10.58
CA LEU A 340 18.28 -6.65 -10.57
C LEU A 340 17.92 -6.22 -11.98
N HIS A 341 16.61 -6.14 -12.26
CA HIS A 341 16.08 -5.74 -13.56
C HIS A 341 14.94 -4.74 -13.38
N ILE A 342 14.96 -3.68 -14.18
CA ILE A 342 13.88 -2.66 -14.28
C ILE A 342 13.50 -2.57 -15.75
N PRO A 343 12.65 -3.49 -16.27
CA PRO A 343 12.26 -3.48 -17.66
C PRO A 343 11.37 -2.29 -18.00
N THR A 344 11.62 -1.67 -19.12
CA THR A 344 10.69 -0.74 -19.76
C THR A 344 9.74 -1.48 -20.69
N ILE A 345 8.63 -0.85 -21.06
CA ILE A 345 7.64 -1.44 -21.97
C ILE A 345 8.32 -1.83 -23.28
N GLY A 346 8.10 -3.07 -23.73
CA GLY A 346 8.65 -3.61 -24.99
C GLY A 346 10.08 -4.13 -24.91
N THR A 347 10.75 -4.09 -23.74
CA THR A 347 12.08 -4.69 -23.58
C THR A 347 11.99 -6.19 -23.32
N THR A 348 12.96 -6.93 -23.86
CA THR A 348 13.16 -8.35 -23.57
C THR A 348 14.33 -8.50 -22.61
N ILE A 349 14.17 -9.30 -21.56
CA ILE A 349 15.22 -9.60 -20.60
C ILE A 349 15.58 -11.07 -20.71
N GLU A 350 16.88 -11.36 -20.83
CA GLU A 350 17.40 -12.71 -20.69
C GLU A 350 17.72 -12.99 -19.22
N LEU A 351 17.23 -14.12 -18.71
CA LEU A 351 17.37 -14.54 -17.31
C LEU A 351 18.17 -15.85 -17.25
N PRO A 352 19.52 -15.80 -17.32
CA PRO A 352 20.32 -17.00 -17.24
C PRO A 352 20.24 -17.60 -15.83
N ILE A 353 19.61 -18.76 -15.72
CA ILE A 353 19.45 -19.49 -14.46
C ILE A 353 20.46 -20.63 -14.40
N GLY A 354 21.32 -20.63 -13.39
CA GLY A 354 22.37 -21.62 -13.27
C GLY A 354 22.91 -21.78 -11.85
N GLU A 355 23.74 -22.79 -11.62
CA GLU A 355 24.36 -23.06 -10.31
C GLU A 355 25.44 -22.03 -9.93
N ARG A 356 25.95 -21.26 -10.89
CA ARG A 356 26.98 -20.23 -10.65
C ARG A 356 26.31 -18.87 -10.39
N PHE A 357 26.61 -18.30 -9.26
CA PHE A 357 26.31 -16.88 -8.99
C PHE A 357 27.03 -16.02 -10.03
N ILE A 358 26.30 -15.54 -11.01
CA ILE A 358 26.78 -14.52 -11.94
C ILE A 358 26.69 -13.21 -11.19
N ARG A 359 27.85 -12.56 -10.99
CA ARG A 359 27.89 -11.25 -10.31
C ARG A 359 26.89 -10.31 -11.02
N PRO A 360 25.99 -9.65 -10.29
CA PRO A 360 25.05 -8.73 -10.89
C PRO A 360 25.77 -7.71 -11.76
N GLN A 361 25.23 -7.38 -12.93
CA GLN A 361 25.72 -6.25 -13.67
C GLN A 361 25.47 -5.00 -12.82
N ASN A 362 26.52 -4.22 -12.60
CA ASN A 362 26.36 -2.94 -11.91
C ASN A 362 25.34 -2.11 -12.71
N LEU A 363 24.31 -1.63 -12.03
CA LEU A 363 23.43 -0.61 -12.60
C LEU A 363 24.31 0.57 -13.04
N PRO A 364 23.98 1.26 -14.15
CA PRO A 364 24.75 2.38 -14.59
C PRO A 364 24.81 3.43 -13.46
N GLN A 365 25.98 3.52 -12.84
CA GLN A 365 26.25 4.59 -11.89
C GLN A 365 26.48 5.86 -12.70
N ALA A 366 25.68 6.87 -12.41
CA ALA A 366 25.92 8.18 -12.98
C ALA A 366 26.93 8.89 -12.07
N TYR A 367 28.11 9.21 -12.63
CA TYR A 367 29.11 9.99 -11.95
C TYR A 367 28.99 11.43 -12.41
N TYR A 368 28.94 12.34 -11.45
CA TYR A 368 28.95 13.78 -11.70
C TYR A 368 30.20 14.36 -11.06
N GLU A 369 30.99 15.10 -11.84
CA GLU A 369 32.13 15.83 -11.32
C GLU A 369 31.63 17.04 -10.55
N GLY A 370 32.22 17.30 -9.39
CA GLY A 370 31.92 18.43 -8.54
C GLY A 370 33.18 18.97 -7.85
N GLU A 371 33.14 20.24 -7.46
CA GLU A 371 34.19 20.91 -6.69
C GLU A 371 33.67 21.22 -5.30
N ILE A 372 34.51 20.97 -4.29
CA ILE A 372 34.26 21.35 -2.90
C ILE A 372 34.98 22.66 -2.64
N LYS A 373 34.28 23.68 -2.18
CA LYS A 373 34.82 24.93 -1.68
C LYS A 373 34.53 25.04 -0.19
N GLU A 374 35.60 25.20 0.61
CA GLU A 374 35.48 25.43 2.03
C GLU A 374 35.53 26.95 2.28
N GLU A 375 34.49 27.46 2.93
CA GLU A 375 34.44 28.81 3.48
C GLU A 375 34.44 28.72 5.02
N GLU A 376 34.74 29.82 5.73
CA GLU A 376 34.97 29.80 7.19
C GLU A 376 33.84 29.12 8.01
N ASN A 377 32.62 29.11 7.52
CA ASN A 377 31.46 28.51 8.20
C ASN A 377 30.62 27.55 7.31
N GLU A 378 30.98 27.34 6.04
CA GLU A 378 30.19 26.59 5.09
C GLU A 378 31.07 25.75 4.15
N VAL A 379 30.59 24.60 3.76
CA VAL A 379 31.18 23.79 2.70
C VAL A 379 30.22 23.81 1.51
N ILE A 380 30.66 24.39 0.40
CA ILE A 380 29.88 24.51 -0.82
C ILE A 380 30.31 23.40 -1.78
N ILE A 381 29.36 22.59 -2.21
CA ILE A 381 29.55 21.53 -3.24
C ILE A 381 28.97 22.01 -4.56
N ASN A 382 29.84 22.38 -5.50
CA ASN A 382 29.45 22.74 -6.85
C ASN A 382 29.41 21.48 -7.72
N VAL A 383 28.26 21.13 -8.24
CA VAL A 383 28.10 20.00 -9.16
C VAL A 383 27.75 20.50 -10.56
N SER A 384 28.11 19.72 -11.58
CA SER A 384 27.81 20.00 -12.97
C SER A 384 26.29 20.19 -13.17
N ARG A 385 25.89 21.16 -14.04
CA ARG A 385 24.48 21.34 -14.43
C ARG A 385 23.85 20.11 -15.10
N GLU A 386 24.65 19.17 -15.53
CA GLU A 386 24.16 17.92 -16.12
C GLU A 386 23.37 17.07 -15.12
N ILE A 387 23.67 17.18 -13.83
CA ILE A 387 22.91 16.50 -12.77
C ILE A 387 21.43 16.90 -12.76
N GLN A 388 21.10 18.12 -13.22
CA GLN A 388 19.71 18.59 -13.31
C GLN A 388 18.88 17.83 -14.36
N LYS A 389 19.54 17.13 -15.30
CA LYS A 389 18.89 16.26 -16.28
C LYS A 389 18.58 14.87 -15.72
N ASP A 390 19.23 14.52 -14.61
CA ASP A 390 18.95 13.28 -13.89
C ASP A 390 17.62 13.43 -13.14
N ILE A 391 16.69 12.51 -13.39
CA ILE A 391 15.36 12.55 -12.81
C ILE A 391 15.39 12.53 -11.27
N ARG A 392 16.42 11.93 -10.69
CA ARG A 392 16.67 11.88 -9.23
C ARG A 392 17.00 13.25 -8.63
N TRP A 393 17.41 14.22 -9.48
CA TRP A 393 17.71 15.59 -9.04
C TRP A 393 16.51 16.27 -8.38
N HIS A 394 15.30 15.99 -8.85
CA HIS A 394 14.08 16.56 -8.27
C HIS A 394 13.89 16.13 -6.81
N ASN A 395 14.24 14.89 -6.48
CA ASN A 395 14.18 14.40 -5.09
C ASN A 395 15.23 15.07 -4.20
N LEU A 396 16.39 15.39 -4.77
CA LEU A 396 17.49 16.06 -4.07
C LEU A 396 17.19 17.54 -3.85
N ALA A 397 16.46 18.18 -4.78
CA ALA A 397 16.13 19.60 -4.76
C ALA A 397 14.85 19.94 -4.01
N ASP A 398 13.99 18.96 -3.71
CA ASP A 398 12.64 19.18 -3.14
C ASP A 398 12.68 19.86 -1.76
N THR A 399 13.69 19.54 -0.94
CA THR A 399 13.85 20.14 0.38
C THR A 399 15.05 21.07 0.48
N GLY A 400 15.99 21.00 -0.45
CA GLY A 400 17.29 21.69 -0.37
C GLY A 400 18.20 21.15 0.72
N ILE A 401 17.85 20.05 1.40
CA ILE A 401 18.64 19.47 2.49
C ILE A 401 19.26 18.15 2.06
N ILE A 402 20.54 18.02 2.29
CA ILE A 402 21.36 16.89 1.90
C ILE A 402 21.97 16.25 3.15
N GLU A 403 21.83 14.95 3.29
CA GLU A 403 22.62 14.13 4.20
C GLU A 403 23.90 13.69 3.48
N ALA A 404 25.06 13.95 4.06
CA ALA A 404 26.34 13.50 3.54
C ALA A 404 26.95 12.45 4.48
N ARG A 405 27.37 11.32 3.94
CA ARG A 405 28.08 10.30 4.73
C ARG A 405 29.27 9.72 3.97
N TRP A 406 30.31 9.37 4.68
CA TRP A 406 31.44 8.66 4.12
C TRP A 406 31.13 7.17 3.97
N GLN A 407 31.42 6.63 2.79
CA GLN A 407 31.36 5.20 2.49
C GLN A 407 32.70 4.76 1.95
N GLY A 408 33.58 4.29 2.82
CA GLY A 408 34.99 4.09 2.49
C GLY A 408 35.67 5.43 2.20
N ASN A 409 36.23 5.57 0.99
CA ASN A 409 36.86 6.83 0.52
C ASN A 409 35.92 7.72 -0.31
N GLU A 410 34.65 7.36 -0.43
CA GLU A 410 33.67 8.09 -1.23
C GLU A 410 32.70 8.85 -0.31
N LEU A 411 32.39 10.09 -0.68
CA LEU A 411 31.35 10.88 -0.03
C LEU A 411 30.02 10.65 -0.76
N VAL A 412 29.09 9.99 -0.09
CA VAL A 412 27.74 9.74 -0.62
C VAL A 412 26.80 10.85 -0.15
N LEU A 413 26.17 11.53 -1.11
CA LEU A 413 25.20 12.58 -0.86
C LEU A 413 23.79 12.03 -1.12
N ARG A 414 22.88 12.27 -0.18
CA ARG A 414 21.48 11.86 -0.27
C ARG A 414 20.57 13.05 0.02
N GLY A 415 19.62 13.34 -0.87
CA GLY A 415 18.56 14.31 -0.58
C GLY A 415 17.61 13.79 0.49
N LEU A 416 17.23 14.65 1.44
CA LEU A 416 16.20 14.34 2.43
C LEU A 416 14.84 14.78 1.88
N SER A 417 13.87 13.89 1.88
CA SER A 417 12.50 14.21 1.49
C SER A 417 11.81 15.10 2.53
N GLN A 418 10.77 15.85 2.12
CA GLN A 418 9.97 16.66 3.07
C GLN A 418 9.43 15.81 4.23
N ARG A 419 9.08 14.54 3.98
CA ARG A 419 8.65 13.59 5.02
C ARG A 419 9.73 13.29 6.05
N GLU A 420 10.96 13.09 5.60
CA GLU A 420 12.09 12.86 6.50
C GLU A 420 12.37 14.09 7.36
N LEU A 421 12.25 15.28 6.76
CA LEU A 421 12.40 16.54 7.50
C LEU A 421 11.29 16.78 8.54
N PHE A 422 10.05 16.42 8.24
CA PHE A 422 8.98 16.51 9.23
C PHE A 422 9.18 15.55 10.41
N ARG A 423 9.83 14.41 10.22
CA ARG A 423 10.30 13.56 11.32
C ARG A 423 11.36 14.25 12.16
N TYR A 424 12.38 14.83 11.54
CA TYR A 424 13.45 15.59 12.24
C TYR A 424 12.90 16.80 13.03
N LYS A 425 11.85 17.47 12.56
CA LYS A 425 11.24 18.61 13.26
C LYS A 425 10.40 18.22 14.47
N ASN A 426 9.77 17.05 14.47
CA ASN A 426 8.99 16.55 15.59
C ASN A 426 9.88 15.91 16.69
N GLU A 427 11.14 15.65 16.37
CA GLU A 427 12.14 15.03 17.26
C GLU A 427 13.16 16.06 17.79
N GLY A 428 12.71 17.28 18.06
CA GLY A 428 13.54 18.32 18.66
C GLY A 428 14.27 17.80 19.91
N GLN A 429 15.60 17.61 19.77
CA GLN A 429 16.58 17.26 20.79
C GLN A 429 16.56 15.80 21.30
N SER A 430 17.01 14.86 20.48
CA SER A 430 17.83 13.73 20.97
C SER A 430 18.45 12.95 19.79
N ASN A 431 19.60 12.37 20.07
CA ASN A 431 20.50 11.70 19.12
C ASN A 431 19.80 10.71 18.17
N VAL A 432 20.20 10.74 16.92
CA VAL A 432 19.65 10.08 15.73
C VAL A 432 19.61 8.52 15.79
N PHE A 433 19.91 7.89 16.92
CA PHE A 433 20.08 6.43 17.03
C PHE A 433 19.15 5.69 18.00
N ASP A 434 18.15 6.37 18.63
CA ASP A 434 17.37 5.76 19.74
C ASP A 434 15.86 5.72 19.50
N LEU A 435 15.40 5.36 18.31
CA LEU A 435 13.94 5.39 18.01
C LEU A 435 13.13 4.22 18.57
N ASP A 436 13.75 3.11 18.90
CA ASP A 436 13.09 1.89 19.38
C ASP A 436 13.60 1.43 20.76
N CYS A 437 14.21 2.33 21.53
CA CYS A 437 14.79 1.96 22.81
C CYS A 437 13.75 2.07 23.94
N SER A 438 13.78 1.10 24.84
CA SER A 438 12.84 1.04 25.96
C SER A 438 12.90 2.28 26.88
N GLY A 439 13.98 3.02 26.86
CA GLY A 439 14.13 4.28 27.60
C GLY A 439 13.19 5.41 27.17
N ASN A 440 12.78 5.41 25.92
CA ASN A 440 11.86 6.40 25.35
C ASN A 440 10.39 5.96 25.40
N CYS A 441 10.13 4.77 25.92
CA CYS A 441 8.78 4.22 26.02
C CYS A 441 8.01 4.82 27.20
N LEU A 442 6.76 5.26 26.97
CA LEU A 442 5.87 5.81 28.00
C LEU A 442 5.60 4.82 29.14
N TYR A 443 5.71 3.55 28.87
CA TYR A 443 5.47 2.44 29.81
C TYR A 443 6.77 1.94 30.46
N HIS A 444 7.95 2.50 30.18
CA HIS A 444 9.20 2.14 30.81
C HIS A 444 9.42 2.97 32.09
N LYS A 445 9.41 2.33 33.24
CA LYS A 445 9.65 2.98 34.55
C LYS A 445 10.59 2.11 35.38
N ASN A 446 11.61 2.75 35.97
CA ASN A 446 12.56 2.06 36.88
C ASN A 446 13.18 0.78 36.28
N GLN A 447 13.56 0.82 35.00
CA GLN A 447 14.08 -0.33 34.26
C GLN A 447 13.10 -1.53 34.16
N GLN A 448 11.79 -1.26 34.18
CA GLN A 448 10.76 -2.28 34.08
C GLN A 448 9.69 -1.88 33.08
N CYS A 449 9.21 -2.83 32.28
CA CYS A 449 8.15 -2.61 31.32
C CYS A 449 6.77 -2.72 31.98
N TYR A 450 5.92 -1.70 31.80
CA TYR A 450 4.54 -1.66 32.30
C TYR A 450 3.51 -1.61 31.16
N ASN A 451 3.91 -1.86 29.91
CA ASN A 451 2.96 -1.97 28.80
C ASN A 451 2.28 -3.34 28.82
N PRO A 452 0.94 -3.41 29.11
CA PRO A 452 0.21 -4.68 29.20
C PRO A 452 0.16 -5.45 27.88
N ASP A 453 0.35 -4.76 26.75
CA ASP A 453 0.36 -5.36 25.41
C ASP A 453 1.76 -5.83 24.97
N SER A 454 2.77 -5.59 25.81
CA SER A 454 4.13 -6.01 25.52
C SER A 454 4.44 -7.41 26.07
N PRO A 455 5.11 -8.27 25.29
CA PRO A 455 5.63 -9.55 25.79
C PRO A 455 6.69 -9.37 26.91
N LEU A 456 7.16 -8.13 27.11
CA LEU A 456 8.11 -7.78 28.17
C LEU A 456 7.44 -7.24 29.43
N TYR A 457 6.10 -7.26 29.53
CA TYR A 457 5.37 -6.78 30.69
C TYR A 457 5.89 -7.38 32.00
N GLY A 458 6.21 -6.51 32.96
CA GLY A 458 6.73 -6.91 34.26
C GLY A 458 8.21 -7.33 34.29
N LEU A 459 8.88 -7.44 33.14
CA LEU A 459 10.29 -7.81 33.07
C LEU A 459 11.19 -6.58 33.22
N LYS A 460 12.41 -6.81 33.74
CA LYS A 460 13.47 -5.80 33.73
C LYS A 460 13.97 -5.61 32.29
N VAL A 461 13.88 -4.37 31.81
CA VAL A 461 14.30 -3.99 30.46
C VAL A 461 15.33 -2.87 30.60
N PRO A 462 16.55 -3.03 30.07
CA PRO A 462 17.56 -1.97 30.14
C PRO A 462 17.09 -0.73 29.37
N PHE A 463 17.59 0.44 29.75
CA PHE A 463 17.21 1.71 29.13
C PHE A 463 17.47 1.73 27.62
N GLU A 464 18.55 1.08 27.18
CA GLU A 464 18.96 0.97 25.77
C GLU A 464 18.43 -0.32 25.10
N GLY A 465 17.48 -1.01 25.72
CA GLY A 465 16.93 -2.27 25.19
C GLY A 465 15.87 -2.05 24.13
N TYR A 466 15.83 -2.94 23.14
CA TYR A 466 14.77 -2.97 22.13
C TYR A 466 13.45 -3.43 22.77
N CYS A 467 12.35 -2.72 22.51
CA CYS A 467 11.01 -3.10 22.91
C CYS A 467 10.16 -3.45 21.66
N PRO A 468 9.72 -4.72 21.50
CA PRO A 468 8.91 -5.11 20.35
C PRO A 468 7.49 -4.51 20.34
N ALA A 469 7.06 -3.91 21.43
CA ALA A 469 5.79 -3.21 21.57
C ALA A 469 6.01 -1.74 21.97
N PHE A 470 7.04 -1.11 21.40
CA PHE A 470 7.34 0.30 21.62
C PHE A 470 6.21 1.19 21.09
N GLU A 471 5.64 2.01 21.96
CA GLU A 471 4.69 3.09 21.68
C GLU A 471 5.28 4.44 22.09
#